data_f893a64f71517d31c8e741575cb569dd
#
_entry.id   f893a64f71517d31c8e741575cb569dd
#
_cell.length_a   1.000
_cell.length_b   1.000
_cell.length_c   1.000
_cell.angle_alpha   90.00
_cell.angle_beta   90.00
_cell.angle_gamma   90.00
#
_symmetry.space_group_name_H-M   'P 1'
#
loop_
_entity.id
_entity.type
_entity.pdbx_description
1 polymer ?
#
loop_
_entity_poly.entity_id
_entity_poly.type
_entity_poly.pdbx_seq_one_letter_code
_entity_poly.pdbx_strand_id
1 'polypeptide(L)'
;GAHRDLHSFPTRRSSDLQPSSRPEISGTLTGIESDTLLVQSFPVNDRDSRRTDTVAMQNGSFAFNLGNSVLKQVYIYGKPSVKSNEDGSIPAISMKAVSFLLLPGQPIKISGSLDEYKLEGGSFYDDYNEVVEDCKTYSHKIDSLNVVCMDMEKKGIPGDSIRKVYAPAKEWYGNILKIKSDYVRQNPDKDVSVYVMSQLSRDQLGDAFNVLTDRVKEGMMAPLYQRMREGYEKELARDKAKEAMKPGNLAPEFTLKDLDGKNFDLSSLRGKYVVLDFWGSWCGWCIKGIPEMKKAYEKYKGKIEFVGIDCNDTEDKWKIAVAEHQLPWINVRNIGEPDVAVMYGVSGYPTKYVIDPEGKIAKQVVGEDPEFYMYLDALMK
;
A
#
# COMPACT_ATOMS: atom_id res chain seq x y z
N GLY A 1 -25.81 -16.93 -3.38
CA GLY A 1 -25.21 -16.27 -4.52
C GLY A 1 -25.44 -14.78 -4.44
N ALA A 2 -24.67 -14.06 -3.66
CA ALA A 2 -24.65 -12.61 -3.70
C ALA A 2 -23.35 -12.21 -4.43
N HIS A 3 -23.50 -11.73 -5.66
CA HIS A 3 -22.43 -11.06 -6.39
C HIS A 3 -21.99 -9.85 -5.57
N ARG A 4 -20.76 -9.86 -5.09
CA ARG A 4 -20.12 -8.65 -4.57
C ARG A 4 -19.77 -7.79 -5.78
N ASP A 5 -20.48 -6.70 -5.94
CA ASP A 5 -20.02 -5.59 -6.77
C ASP A 5 -18.68 -5.13 -6.22
N LEU A 6 -17.62 -5.39 -6.99
CA LEU A 6 -16.34 -4.71 -6.82
C LEU A 6 -16.66 -3.22 -6.85
N HIS A 7 -16.39 -2.53 -5.74
CA HIS A 7 -16.69 -1.14 -5.50
C HIS A 7 -16.51 -0.31 -6.77
N SER A 8 -17.63 0.10 -7.36
CA SER A 8 -17.64 1.13 -8.38
C SER A 8 -17.22 2.43 -7.70
N PHE A 9 -15.93 2.74 -7.79
CA PHE A 9 -15.48 4.10 -7.47
C PHE A 9 -16.29 5.06 -8.34
N PRO A 10 -16.78 6.19 -7.81
CA PRO A 10 -17.51 7.16 -8.60
C PRO A 10 -16.59 7.65 -9.74
N THR A 11 -16.87 7.22 -10.95
CA THR A 11 -16.19 7.69 -12.16
C THR A 11 -16.87 8.96 -12.64
N ARG A 12 -16.11 10.06 -12.73
CA ARG A 12 -16.58 11.25 -13.45
C ARG A 12 -16.59 10.95 -14.94
N ARG A 13 -17.62 11.45 -15.65
CA ARG A 13 -17.66 11.39 -17.11
C ARG A 13 -16.65 12.39 -17.69
N SER A 14 -16.11 12.10 -18.87
CA SER A 14 -15.14 12.95 -19.58
C SER A 14 -15.60 14.39 -19.81
N SER A 15 -16.90 14.65 -19.77
CA SER A 15 -17.48 16.01 -19.86
C SER A 15 -17.08 16.94 -18.69
N ASP A 16 -16.75 16.38 -17.54
CA ASP A 16 -16.43 17.15 -16.32
C ASP A 16 -14.96 17.57 -16.25
N LEU A 17 -14.12 16.99 -17.14
CA LEU A 17 -12.70 17.25 -17.26
C LEU A 17 -12.37 18.15 -18.47
N GLN A 18 -13.33 18.96 -18.94
CA GLN A 18 -13.12 19.85 -20.10
C GLN A 18 -11.91 20.77 -19.85
N PRO A 19 -11.02 20.93 -20.85
CA PRO A 19 -9.87 21.77 -20.71
C PRO A 19 -10.28 23.24 -20.56
N SER A 20 -9.73 23.90 -19.55
CA SER A 20 -9.59 25.36 -19.55
C SER A 20 -8.79 25.78 -20.79
N SER A 21 -8.67 27.06 -21.08
CA SER A 21 -7.86 27.56 -22.20
C SER A 21 -6.41 27.03 -22.23
N ARG A 22 -5.95 26.38 -21.14
CA ARG A 22 -4.65 25.74 -21.00
C ARG A 22 -4.79 24.47 -20.15
N PRO A 23 -4.73 23.25 -20.76
CA PRO A 23 -4.86 22.01 -20.00
C PRO A 23 -3.67 21.80 -19.06
N GLU A 24 -3.94 21.24 -17.86
CA GLU A 24 -2.91 20.88 -16.89
C GLU A 24 -2.09 19.68 -17.37
N ILE A 25 -2.74 18.73 -18.04
CA ILE A 25 -2.13 17.51 -18.58
C ILE A 25 -2.54 17.39 -20.04
N SER A 26 -1.56 17.23 -20.92
CA SER A 26 -1.77 16.99 -22.33
C SER A 26 -0.71 16.03 -22.87
N GLY A 27 -0.98 15.44 -24.04
CA GLY A 27 0.02 14.59 -24.64
C GLY A 27 -0.47 13.75 -25.80
N THR A 28 0.44 12.89 -26.26
CA THR A 28 0.18 11.89 -27.29
C THR A 28 0.79 10.57 -26.87
N LEU A 29 -0.02 9.52 -26.74
CA LEU A 29 0.42 8.16 -26.43
C LEU A 29 0.12 7.23 -27.61
N THR A 30 1.09 6.42 -27.96
CA THR A 30 1.03 5.42 -29.02
C THR A 30 0.90 4.01 -28.45
N GLY A 31 0.49 3.05 -29.27
CA GLY A 31 0.38 1.64 -28.86
C GLY A 31 -0.79 1.34 -27.92
N ILE A 32 -1.77 2.23 -27.83
CA ILE A 32 -2.99 2.05 -27.05
C ILE A 32 -4.12 1.72 -28.02
N GLU A 33 -4.73 0.53 -27.86
CA GLU A 33 -5.81 0.07 -28.75
C GLU A 33 -7.15 0.77 -28.48
N SER A 34 -7.32 1.35 -27.29
CA SER A 34 -8.54 2.03 -26.86
C SER A 34 -8.48 3.53 -27.22
N ASP A 35 -9.62 4.12 -27.51
CA ASP A 35 -9.83 5.57 -27.61
C ASP A 35 -9.99 6.25 -26.26
N THR A 36 -9.72 5.52 -25.16
CA THR A 36 -9.98 5.95 -23.79
C THR A 36 -8.83 5.58 -22.86
N LEU A 37 -8.44 6.52 -22.02
CA LEU A 37 -7.49 6.31 -20.91
C LEU A 37 -8.23 6.20 -19.58
N LEU A 38 -7.70 5.39 -18.67
CA LEU A 38 -8.03 5.42 -17.25
C LEU A 38 -6.97 6.22 -16.52
N VAL A 39 -7.39 7.24 -15.77
CA VAL A 39 -6.51 8.13 -15.04
C VAL A 39 -6.80 7.99 -13.56
N GLN A 40 -5.83 7.48 -12.80
CA GLN A 40 -5.90 7.47 -11.35
C GLN A 40 -5.08 8.64 -10.78
N SER A 41 -5.66 9.36 -9.85
CA SER A 41 -4.94 10.46 -9.17
C SER A 41 -5.33 10.56 -7.70
N PHE A 42 -4.38 11.03 -6.88
CA PHE A 42 -4.60 11.34 -5.47
C PHE A 42 -3.53 12.31 -4.97
N PRO A 43 -3.85 13.18 -3.99
CA PRO A 43 -2.84 13.98 -3.29
C PRO A 43 -1.80 13.07 -2.64
N VAL A 44 -0.53 13.46 -2.69
CA VAL A 44 0.57 12.60 -2.19
C VAL A 44 0.47 12.28 -0.69
N ASN A 45 -0.21 13.13 0.07
CA ASN A 45 -0.45 12.97 1.51
C ASN A 45 -1.82 12.35 1.86
N ASP A 46 -2.67 12.05 0.85
CA ASP A 46 -3.99 11.46 1.05
C ASP A 46 -4.30 10.42 -0.04
N ARG A 47 -3.88 9.18 0.20
CA ARG A 47 -4.13 8.07 -0.74
C ARG A 47 -5.58 7.59 -0.72
N ASP A 48 -6.31 7.84 0.34
CA ASP A 48 -7.70 7.39 0.48
C ASP A 48 -8.65 8.20 -0.40
N SER A 49 -8.27 9.45 -0.75
CA SER A 49 -8.99 10.27 -1.72
C SER A 49 -8.69 9.92 -3.19
N ARG A 50 -8.19 8.71 -3.45
CA ARG A 50 -7.91 8.23 -4.81
C ARG A 50 -9.16 8.31 -5.68
N ARG A 51 -9.00 8.88 -6.87
CA ARG A 51 -10.03 8.97 -7.90
C ARG A 51 -9.57 8.24 -9.15
N THR A 52 -10.55 7.71 -9.88
CA THR A 52 -10.33 7.13 -11.20
C THR A 52 -11.26 7.84 -12.19
N ASP A 53 -10.66 8.47 -13.18
CA ASP A 53 -11.35 9.22 -14.22
C ASP A 53 -11.15 8.54 -15.57
N THR A 54 -12.08 8.74 -16.50
CA THR A 54 -11.99 8.25 -17.87
C THR A 54 -11.77 9.44 -18.80
N VAL A 55 -10.71 9.40 -19.60
CA VAL A 55 -10.34 10.47 -20.55
C VAL A 55 -10.37 9.94 -21.96
N ALA A 56 -11.12 10.61 -22.85
CA ALA A 56 -11.14 10.27 -24.26
C ALA A 56 -9.85 10.73 -24.97
N MET A 57 -9.38 9.91 -25.92
CA MET A 57 -8.29 10.24 -26.82
C MET A 57 -8.83 10.45 -28.24
N GLN A 58 -8.16 11.34 -28.98
CA GLN A 58 -8.39 11.53 -30.41
C GLN A 58 -7.06 11.33 -31.15
N ASN A 59 -6.96 10.30 -31.95
CA ASN A 59 -5.72 9.94 -32.66
C ASN A 59 -4.50 9.84 -31.73
N GLY A 60 -4.67 9.21 -30.54
CA GLY A 60 -3.65 9.08 -29.54
C GLY A 60 -3.40 10.34 -28.69
N SER A 61 -4.01 11.47 -29.02
CA SER A 61 -3.85 12.74 -28.30
C SER A 61 -4.92 12.91 -27.23
N PHE A 62 -4.55 13.51 -26.11
CA PHE A 62 -5.42 13.80 -24.98
C PHE A 62 -5.08 15.13 -24.31
N ALA A 63 -6.06 15.73 -23.62
CA ALA A 63 -5.89 16.91 -22.79
C ALA A 63 -6.98 16.96 -21.72
N PHE A 64 -6.61 17.18 -20.45
CA PHE A 64 -7.55 17.24 -19.34
C PHE A 64 -6.99 17.96 -18.13
N ASN A 65 -7.85 18.20 -17.12
CA ASN A 65 -7.52 18.86 -15.88
C ASN A 65 -7.91 17.98 -14.69
N LEU A 66 -7.05 17.91 -13.67
CA LEU A 66 -7.29 17.21 -12.40
C LEU A 66 -7.39 18.17 -11.20
N GLY A 67 -7.19 19.49 -11.44
CA GLY A 67 -7.02 20.50 -10.41
C GLY A 67 -5.64 20.37 -9.75
N ASN A 68 -4.67 21.14 -10.22
CA ASN A 68 -3.27 21.07 -9.76
C ASN A 68 -2.93 22.08 -8.67
N SER A 69 -3.85 22.35 -7.74
CA SER A 69 -3.59 23.20 -6.57
C SER A 69 -2.71 22.54 -5.50
N VAL A 70 -2.61 21.20 -5.53
CA VAL A 70 -1.80 20.38 -4.61
C VAL A 70 -0.99 19.35 -5.37
N LEU A 71 0.11 18.91 -4.76
CA LEU A 71 0.97 17.87 -5.31
C LEU A 71 0.21 16.54 -5.39
N LYS A 72 0.10 15.95 -6.58
CA LYS A 72 -0.63 14.69 -6.82
C LYS A 72 0.24 13.64 -7.46
N GLN A 73 0.05 12.39 -7.05
CA GLN A 73 0.48 11.24 -7.82
C GLN A 73 -0.56 10.95 -8.89
N VAL A 74 -0.12 10.74 -10.11
CA VAL A 74 -0.97 10.42 -11.27
C VAL A 74 -0.46 9.16 -11.94
N TYR A 75 -1.41 8.29 -12.33
CA TYR A 75 -1.17 7.11 -13.15
C TYR A 75 -2.12 7.16 -14.34
N ILE A 76 -1.59 6.97 -15.54
CA ILE A 76 -2.38 6.88 -16.77
C ILE A 76 -2.22 5.48 -17.35
N TYR A 77 -3.33 4.76 -17.48
CA TYR A 77 -3.41 3.41 -18.04
C TYR A 77 -4.14 3.44 -19.37
N GLY A 78 -3.73 2.61 -20.32
CA GLY A 78 -4.59 2.25 -21.43
C GLY A 78 -5.79 1.45 -20.87
N LYS A 79 -7.01 1.72 -21.33
CA LYS A 79 -8.16 0.92 -20.95
C LYS A 79 -7.89 -0.52 -21.41
N PRO A 80 -7.87 -1.51 -20.52
CA PRO A 80 -7.61 -2.88 -20.92
C PRO A 80 -8.73 -3.36 -21.85
N SER A 81 -8.36 -3.93 -22.99
CA SER A 81 -9.26 -4.69 -23.87
C SER A 81 -9.58 -6.08 -23.29
N VAL A 82 -9.17 -6.33 -22.04
CA VAL A 82 -9.24 -7.64 -21.41
C VAL A 82 -10.65 -7.91 -20.91
N LYS A 83 -11.25 -8.94 -21.50
CA LYS A 83 -12.43 -9.57 -20.90
C LYS A 83 -12.04 -10.14 -19.54
N SER A 84 -12.82 -9.84 -18.50
CA SER A 84 -12.69 -10.54 -17.22
C SER A 84 -12.73 -12.06 -17.44
N ASN A 85 -11.95 -12.80 -16.63
CA ASN A 85 -12.05 -14.25 -16.62
C ASN A 85 -13.50 -14.69 -16.33
N GLU A 86 -13.85 -15.94 -16.65
CA GLU A 86 -15.20 -16.48 -16.39
C GLU A 86 -15.61 -16.39 -14.90
N ASP A 87 -14.65 -16.32 -13.98
CA ASP A 87 -14.85 -16.12 -12.54
C ASP A 87 -14.96 -14.63 -12.11
N GLY A 88 -14.93 -13.70 -13.07
CA GLY A 88 -14.99 -12.26 -12.83
C GLY A 88 -13.67 -11.65 -12.34
N SER A 89 -12.61 -12.43 -12.21
CA SER A 89 -11.28 -11.91 -11.89
C SER A 89 -10.68 -11.23 -13.13
N ILE A 90 -10.06 -10.08 -12.92
CA ILE A 90 -9.21 -9.46 -13.96
C ILE A 90 -7.84 -10.17 -13.83
N PRO A 91 -7.31 -10.76 -14.92
CA PRO A 91 -5.96 -11.29 -14.87
C PRO A 91 -5.03 -10.24 -14.30
N ALA A 92 -4.08 -10.63 -13.46
CA ALA A 92 -3.02 -9.76 -12.98
C ALA A 92 -2.07 -9.42 -14.13
N ILE A 93 -2.60 -8.76 -15.16
CA ILE A 93 -1.79 -8.12 -16.18
C ILE A 93 -1.15 -6.96 -15.46
N SER A 94 0.17 -6.95 -15.41
CA SER A 94 0.93 -5.74 -15.10
C SER A 94 0.44 -4.64 -16.04
N MET A 95 -0.53 -3.85 -15.57
CA MET A 95 -1.04 -2.74 -16.36
C MET A 95 0.09 -1.70 -16.39
N LYS A 96 0.77 -1.63 -17.52
CA LYS A 96 1.75 -0.59 -17.76
C LYS A 96 1.07 0.75 -17.66
N ALA A 97 1.71 1.69 -16.98
CA ALA A 97 1.15 3.02 -16.74
C ALA A 97 2.23 4.08 -16.90
N VAL A 98 1.84 5.20 -17.47
CA VAL A 98 2.60 6.44 -17.29
C VAL A 98 2.39 6.88 -15.85
N SER A 99 3.47 7.06 -15.09
CA SER A 99 3.45 7.45 -13.67
C SER A 99 4.26 8.72 -13.46
N PHE A 100 3.66 9.73 -12.82
CA PHE A 100 4.33 10.99 -12.55
C PHE A 100 3.69 11.75 -11.38
N LEU A 101 4.42 12.74 -10.87
CA LEU A 101 3.85 13.75 -9.99
C LEU A 101 3.31 14.92 -10.83
N LEU A 102 2.07 15.32 -10.58
CA LEU A 102 1.52 16.58 -11.08
C LEU A 102 1.86 17.67 -10.07
N LEU A 103 2.71 18.62 -10.49
CA LEU A 103 3.19 19.70 -9.65
C LEU A 103 2.17 20.83 -9.57
N PRO A 104 2.00 21.49 -8.41
CA PRO A 104 1.09 22.62 -8.26
C PRO A 104 1.36 23.74 -9.28
N GLY A 105 0.33 24.13 -10.03
CA GLY A 105 0.41 25.22 -10.99
C GLY A 105 1.25 24.97 -12.25
N GLN A 106 1.84 23.78 -12.41
CA GLN A 106 2.70 23.46 -13.55
C GLN A 106 1.99 22.50 -14.51
N PRO A 107 1.81 22.88 -15.79
CA PRO A 107 1.29 21.98 -16.80
C PRO A 107 2.34 20.95 -17.21
N ILE A 108 1.89 19.77 -17.60
CA ILE A 108 2.75 18.69 -18.10
C ILE A 108 2.29 18.23 -19.47
N LYS A 109 3.26 17.93 -20.34
CA LYS A 109 3.04 17.28 -21.62
C LYS A 109 3.71 15.91 -21.61
N ILE A 110 3.02 14.91 -22.14
CA ILE A 110 3.44 13.51 -22.14
C ILE A 110 3.51 13.02 -23.58
N SER A 111 4.59 12.37 -23.97
CA SER A 111 4.75 11.80 -25.31
C SER A 111 5.41 10.44 -25.25
N GLY A 112 5.04 9.53 -26.18
CA GLY A 112 5.64 8.20 -26.29
C GLY A 112 4.61 7.07 -26.21
N SER A 113 4.88 6.00 -25.49
CA SER A 113 4.00 4.87 -25.24
C SER A 113 3.85 4.63 -23.74
N LEU A 114 3.04 3.64 -23.31
CA LEU A 114 2.96 3.27 -21.88
C LEU A 114 4.27 2.64 -21.36
N ASP A 115 5.12 2.17 -22.24
CA ASP A 115 6.39 1.53 -21.91
C ASP A 115 7.56 2.51 -21.91
N GLU A 116 7.56 3.41 -22.89
CA GLU A 116 8.58 4.42 -23.07
C GLU A 116 7.93 5.78 -23.30
N TYR A 117 7.96 6.60 -22.30
CA TYR A 117 7.37 7.94 -22.34
C TYR A 117 8.35 9.00 -21.85
N LYS A 118 8.13 10.21 -22.33
CA LYS A 118 8.83 11.41 -21.91
C LYS A 118 7.86 12.39 -21.27
N LEU A 119 8.30 13.01 -20.19
CA LEU A 119 7.57 14.05 -19.45
C LEU A 119 8.21 15.40 -19.79
N GLU A 120 7.41 16.38 -20.19
CA GLU A 120 7.83 17.74 -20.51
C GLU A 120 7.00 18.74 -19.70
N GLY A 121 7.61 19.71 -19.06
CA GLY A 121 6.90 20.69 -18.21
C GLY A 121 7.79 21.44 -17.24
N GLY A 122 9.11 21.48 -17.49
CA GLY A 122 10.10 22.19 -16.69
C GLY A 122 11.19 21.30 -16.12
N SER A 123 12.13 21.94 -15.45
CA SER A 123 13.38 21.28 -14.99
C SER A 123 13.17 20.06 -14.11
N PHE A 124 12.07 19.99 -13.33
CA PHE A 124 11.73 18.82 -12.53
C PHE A 124 11.59 17.57 -13.40
N TYR A 125 10.86 17.67 -14.50
CA TYR A 125 10.62 16.54 -15.40
C TYR A 125 11.84 16.24 -16.26
N ASP A 126 12.61 17.27 -16.63
CA ASP A 126 13.87 17.09 -17.38
C ASP A 126 14.86 16.28 -16.52
N ASP A 127 15.07 16.67 -15.28
CA ASP A 127 15.89 15.96 -14.31
C ASP A 127 15.37 14.52 -14.07
N TYR A 128 14.04 14.32 -13.97
CA TYR A 128 13.48 12.99 -13.80
C TYR A 128 13.68 12.09 -15.01
N ASN A 129 13.54 12.63 -16.22
CA ASN A 129 13.82 11.89 -17.47
C ASN A 129 15.27 11.42 -17.54
N GLU A 130 16.24 12.20 -17.05
CA GLU A 130 17.65 11.77 -16.95
C GLU A 130 17.79 10.54 -16.06
N VAL A 131 17.18 10.54 -14.88
CA VAL A 131 17.19 9.37 -13.96
C VAL A 131 16.55 8.14 -14.61
N VAL A 132 15.47 8.33 -15.36
CA VAL A 132 14.79 7.23 -16.07
C VAL A 132 15.70 6.68 -17.16
N GLU A 133 16.37 7.53 -17.94
CA GLU A 133 17.30 7.10 -19.00
C GLU A 133 18.50 6.34 -18.43
N ASP A 134 19.07 6.79 -17.31
CA ASP A 134 20.16 6.09 -16.63
C ASP A 134 19.76 4.68 -16.15
N CYS A 135 18.49 4.50 -15.76
CA CYS A 135 17.96 3.20 -15.35
C CYS A 135 17.55 2.30 -16.52
N LYS A 136 17.39 2.83 -17.73
CA LYS A 136 16.72 2.21 -18.88
C LYS A 136 17.29 0.84 -19.25
N THR A 137 18.62 0.71 -19.26
CA THR A 137 19.29 -0.57 -19.61
C THR A 137 18.83 -1.71 -18.71
N TYR A 138 18.69 -1.45 -17.39
CA TYR A 138 18.27 -2.47 -16.45
C TYR A 138 16.74 -2.68 -16.47
N SER A 139 15.98 -1.61 -16.64
CA SER A 139 14.51 -1.69 -16.76
C SER A 139 14.11 -2.54 -17.97
N HIS A 140 14.71 -2.35 -19.14
CA HIS A 140 14.43 -3.16 -20.34
C HIS A 140 14.79 -4.64 -20.15
N LYS A 141 15.89 -4.95 -19.44
CA LYS A 141 16.23 -6.34 -19.10
C LYS A 141 15.17 -6.99 -18.21
N ILE A 142 14.68 -6.25 -17.22
CA ILE A 142 13.63 -6.71 -16.31
C ILE A 142 12.33 -6.93 -17.09
N ASP A 143 11.94 -5.98 -17.95
CA ASP A 143 10.72 -6.09 -18.76
C ASP A 143 10.76 -7.28 -19.71
N SER A 144 11.90 -7.49 -20.38
CA SER A 144 12.11 -8.66 -21.23
C SER A 144 11.97 -9.97 -20.45
N LEU A 145 12.49 -9.99 -19.22
CA LEU A 145 12.42 -11.16 -18.35
C LEU A 145 10.99 -11.40 -17.85
N ASN A 146 10.26 -10.33 -17.54
CA ASN A 146 8.85 -10.40 -17.16
C ASN A 146 8.01 -11.07 -18.27
N VAL A 147 8.23 -10.68 -19.53
CA VAL A 147 7.53 -11.30 -20.68
C VAL A 147 7.80 -12.79 -20.75
N VAL A 148 9.07 -13.22 -20.59
CA VAL A 148 9.45 -14.64 -20.59
C VAL A 148 8.77 -15.38 -19.42
N CYS A 149 8.79 -14.82 -18.20
CA CYS A 149 8.18 -15.43 -17.02
C CYS A 149 6.66 -15.55 -17.16
N MET A 150 5.98 -14.53 -17.70
CA MET A 150 4.54 -14.59 -17.98
C MET A 150 4.19 -15.67 -19.01
N ASP A 151 5.01 -15.87 -20.05
CA ASP A 151 4.80 -16.95 -21.01
C ASP A 151 5.00 -18.34 -20.37
N MET A 152 6.00 -18.46 -19.49
CA MET A 152 6.22 -19.68 -18.72
C MET A 152 5.04 -20.01 -17.79
N GLU A 153 4.46 -19.00 -17.11
CA GLU A 153 3.26 -19.18 -16.28
C GLU A 153 2.06 -19.66 -17.10
N LYS A 154 1.80 -19.03 -18.25
CA LYS A 154 0.74 -19.45 -19.18
C LYS A 154 0.90 -20.88 -19.67
N LYS A 155 2.13 -21.36 -19.80
CA LYS A 155 2.47 -22.74 -20.17
C LYS A 155 2.44 -23.72 -18.99
N GLY A 156 2.09 -23.27 -17.78
CA GLY A 156 2.00 -24.10 -16.58
C GLY A 156 3.36 -24.59 -16.04
N ILE A 157 4.45 -23.87 -16.34
CA ILE A 157 5.79 -24.20 -15.85
C ILE A 157 5.82 -24.01 -14.31
N PRO A 158 6.40 -24.96 -13.55
CA PRO A 158 6.46 -24.84 -12.09
C PRO A 158 7.15 -23.54 -11.62
N GLY A 159 6.61 -22.90 -10.58
CA GLY A 159 7.09 -21.62 -10.04
C GLY A 159 8.58 -21.63 -9.64
N ASP A 160 9.12 -22.77 -9.22
CA ASP A 160 10.55 -22.90 -8.91
C ASP A 160 11.44 -22.70 -10.14
N SER A 161 10.99 -23.18 -11.31
CA SER A 161 11.69 -22.96 -12.58
C SER A 161 11.61 -21.49 -13.00
N ILE A 162 10.45 -20.86 -12.83
CA ILE A 162 10.26 -19.44 -13.10
C ILE A 162 11.14 -18.58 -12.19
N ARG A 163 11.22 -18.91 -10.89
CA ARG A 163 12.11 -18.21 -9.94
C ARG A 163 13.57 -18.28 -10.36
N LYS A 164 14.04 -19.41 -10.88
CA LYS A 164 15.42 -19.55 -11.39
C LYS A 164 15.67 -18.66 -12.60
N VAL A 165 14.72 -18.60 -13.53
CA VAL A 165 14.80 -17.71 -14.69
C VAL A 165 14.79 -16.25 -14.26
N TYR A 166 13.99 -15.88 -13.25
CA TYR A 166 13.88 -14.51 -12.75
C TYR A 166 15.05 -14.06 -11.85
N ALA A 167 15.91 -14.97 -11.41
CA ALA A 167 17.00 -14.68 -10.47
C ALA A 167 17.90 -13.49 -10.86
N PRO A 168 18.28 -13.27 -12.16
CA PRO A 168 19.09 -12.13 -12.54
C PRO A 168 18.46 -10.76 -12.28
N ALA A 169 17.13 -10.69 -12.23
CA ALA A 169 16.42 -9.45 -11.98
C ALA A 169 16.80 -8.79 -10.63
N LYS A 170 17.17 -9.58 -9.64
CA LYS A 170 17.63 -9.08 -8.34
C LYS A 170 18.83 -8.14 -8.47
N GLU A 171 19.81 -8.51 -9.27
CA GLU A 171 20.98 -7.66 -9.51
C GLU A 171 20.59 -6.39 -10.26
N TRP A 172 19.75 -6.51 -11.30
CA TRP A 172 19.32 -5.36 -12.09
C TRP A 172 18.48 -4.36 -11.27
N TYR A 173 17.58 -4.84 -10.41
CA TYR A 173 16.89 -3.97 -9.43
C TYR A 173 17.89 -3.29 -8.49
N GLY A 174 18.90 -4.02 -8.00
CA GLY A 174 19.96 -3.45 -7.19
C GLY A 174 20.72 -2.31 -7.89
N ASN A 175 21.02 -2.45 -9.17
CA ASN A 175 21.65 -1.41 -9.98
C ASN A 175 20.74 -0.19 -10.16
N ILE A 176 19.44 -0.38 -10.44
CA ILE A 176 18.45 0.71 -10.51
C ILE A 176 18.41 1.48 -9.19
N LEU A 177 18.31 0.77 -8.06
CA LEU A 177 18.28 1.38 -6.75
C LEU A 177 19.57 2.14 -6.43
N LYS A 178 20.72 1.61 -6.88
CA LYS A 178 22.00 2.30 -6.72
C LYS A 178 22.04 3.60 -7.52
N ILE A 179 21.64 3.59 -8.81
CA ILE A 179 21.58 4.79 -9.66
C ILE A 179 20.71 5.86 -8.98
N LYS A 180 19.51 5.49 -8.52
CA LYS A 180 18.59 6.40 -7.85
C LYS A 180 19.15 6.95 -6.53
N SER A 181 19.78 6.11 -5.72
CA SER A 181 20.40 6.51 -4.47
C SER A 181 21.58 7.48 -4.71
N ASP A 182 22.42 7.18 -5.71
CA ASP A 182 23.54 8.03 -6.08
C ASP A 182 23.04 9.39 -6.61
N TYR A 183 21.97 9.40 -7.42
CA TYR A 183 21.33 10.63 -7.88
C TYR A 183 20.87 11.52 -6.72
N VAL A 184 20.18 10.97 -5.73
CA VAL A 184 19.71 11.71 -4.54
C VAL A 184 20.90 12.31 -3.77
N ARG A 185 21.98 11.56 -3.58
CA ARG A 185 23.19 12.06 -2.89
C ARG A 185 23.89 13.18 -3.65
N GLN A 186 23.92 13.12 -4.98
CA GLN A 186 24.58 14.12 -5.83
C GLN A 186 23.72 15.38 -6.03
N ASN A 187 22.41 15.29 -5.83
CA ASN A 187 21.45 16.36 -6.08
C ASN A 187 20.54 16.64 -4.86
N PRO A 188 21.13 16.91 -3.65
CA PRO A 188 20.36 16.99 -2.41
C PRO A 188 19.42 18.20 -2.31
N ASP A 189 19.57 19.16 -3.18
CA ASP A 189 18.83 20.42 -3.26
C ASP A 189 17.79 20.45 -4.40
N LYS A 190 17.67 19.37 -5.19
CA LYS A 190 16.66 19.28 -6.26
C LYS A 190 15.34 18.69 -5.75
N ASP A 191 14.22 19.31 -6.11
CA ASP A 191 12.89 18.83 -5.75
C ASP A 191 12.62 17.39 -6.26
N VAL A 192 13.11 17.05 -7.44
CA VAL A 192 12.99 15.72 -8.02
C VAL A 192 13.66 14.65 -7.15
N SER A 193 14.71 14.98 -6.37
CA SER A 193 15.37 14.03 -5.48
C SER A 193 14.42 13.46 -4.42
N VAL A 194 13.42 14.22 -3.95
CA VAL A 194 12.37 13.70 -3.06
C VAL A 194 11.50 12.67 -3.79
N TYR A 195 11.20 12.90 -5.07
CA TYR A 195 10.43 11.92 -5.86
C TYR A 195 11.23 10.67 -6.16
N VAL A 196 12.50 10.81 -6.55
CA VAL A 196 13.41 9.67 -6.76
C VAL A 196 13.60 8.88 -5.47
N MET A 197 13.76 9.56 -4.32
CA MET A 197 13.85 8.94 -3.00
C MET A 197 12.62 8.09 -2.68
N SER A 198 11.41 8.47 -3.12
CA SER A 198 10.19 7.68 -2.89
C SER A 198 10.21 6.30 -3.56
N GLN A 199 11.18 6.04 -4.42
CA GLN A 199 11.37 4.80 -5.18
C GLN A 199 12.56 3.97 -4.64
N LEU A 200 13.22 4.41 -3.57
CA LEU A 200 14.31 3.69 -2.92
C LEU A 200 13.80 2.57 -2.02
N SER A 201 14.67 1.60 -1.75
CA SER A 201 14.42 0.60 -0.74
C SER A 201 14.50 1.22 0.66
N ARG A 202 13.87 0.56 1.63
CA ARG A 202 13.88 1.00 3.02
C ARG A 202 15.28 1.23 3.57
N ASP A 203 16.21 0.32 3.25
CA ASP A 203 17.60 0.40 3.75
C ASP A 203 18.34 1.65 3.25
N GLN A 204 17.93 2.18 2.10
CA GLN A 204 18.52 3.37 1.51
C GLN A 204 17.82 4.68 1.95
N LEU A 205 16.58 4.59 2.44
CA LEU A 205 15.82 5.78 2.85
C LEU A 205 16.45 6.52 4.01
N GLY A 206 17.04 5.81 4.98
CA GLY A 206 17.69 6.44 6.13
C GLY A 206 18.80 7.42 5.73
N ASP A 207 19.67 7.00 4.84
CA ASP A 207 20.73 7.84 4.30
C ASP A 207 20.16 8.98 3.44
N ALA A 208 19.15 8.69 2.61
CA ALA A 208 18.51 9.68 1.74
C ALA A 208 17.86 10.82 2.53
N PHE A 209 17.21 10.53 3.66
CA PHE A 209 16.65 11.56 4.55
C PHE A 209 17.72 12.50 5.11
N ASN A 210 18.93 12.00 5.36
CA ASN A 210 20.00 12.77 5.97
C ASN A 210 20.69 13.73 5.00
N VAL A 211 20.70 13.44 3.71
CA VAL A 211 21.44 14.25 2.71
C VAL A 211 20.62 15.39 2.14
N LEU A 212 19.29 15.29 2.11
CA LEU A 212 18.44 16.33 1.51
C LEU A 212 18.54 17.65 2.28
N THR A 213 18.52 18.77 1.54
CA THR A 213 18.51 20.12 2.14
C THR A 213 17.15 20.51 2.70
N ASP A 214 17.13 21.44 3.65
CA ASP A 214 15.86 21.93 4.24
C ASP A 214 14.98 22.62 3.20
N ARG A 215 15.57 23.22 2.16
CA ARG A 215 14.83 23.81 1.05
C ARG A 215 13.85 22.82 0.40
N VAL A 216 14.27 21.58 0.14
CA VAL A 216 13.41 20.56 -0.49
C VAL A 216 12.51 19.86 0.52
N LYS A 217 12.94 19.75 1.79
CA LYS A 217 12.15 19.15 2.88
C LYS A 217 10.93 20.00 3.25
N GLU A 218 11.08 21.34 3.18
CA GLU A 218 10.07 22.33 3.58
C GLU A 218 9.38 22.99 2.39
N GLY A 219 9.88 22.76 1.17
CA GLY A 219 9.39 23.34 -0.07
C GLY A 219 8.15 22.62 -0.65
N MET A 220 8.01 22.71 -1.97
CA MET A 220 6.90 22.13 -2.72
C MET A 220 6.74 20.63 -2.48
N MET A 221 7.85 19.92 -2.22
CA MET A 221 7.86 18.48 -2.00
C MET A 221 7.60 18.08 -0.54
N ALA A 222 7.41 19.02 0.38
CA ALA A 222 7.17 18.76 1.79
C ALA A 222 6.07 17.73 2.07
N PRO A 223 4.90 17.73 1.40
CA PRO A 223 3.86 16.73 1.65
C PRO A 223 4.30 15.29 1.34
N LEU A 224 5.10 15.10 0.29
CA LEU A 224 5.64 13.79 -0.06
C LEU A 224 6.75 13.38 0.91
N TYR A 225 7.66 14.31 1.22
CA TYR A 225 8.76 14.07 2.15
C TYR A 225 8.26 13.68 3.54
N GLN A 226 7.33 14.44 4.12
CA GLN A 226 6.77 14.19 5.45
C GLN A 226 6.08 12.83 5.53
N ARG A 227 5.24 12.51 4.55
CA ARG A 227 4.58 11.20 4.49
C ARG A 227 5.60 10.04 4.47
N MET A 228 6.67 10.16 3.67
CA MET A 228 7.71 9.13 3.62
C MET A 228 8.47 9.04 4.95
N ARG A 229 8.75 10.18 5.58
CA ARG A 229 9.46 10.24 6.86
C ARG A 229 8.65 9.56 7.96
N GLU A 230 7.37 9.91 8.09
CA GLU A 230 6.44 9.28 9.04
C GLU A 230 6.34 7.77 8.83
N GLY A 231 6.18 7.33 7.58
CA GLY A 231 6.15 5.91 7.25
C GLY A 231 7.44 5.18 7.66
N TYR A 232 8.59 5.77 7.38
CA TYR A 232 9.89 5.22 7.73
C TYR A 232 10.10 5.14 9.26
N GLU A 233 9.74 6.19 9.98
CA GLU A 233 9.84 6.23 11.44
C GLU A 233 8.91 5.21 12.11
N LYS A 234 7.69 5.04 11.59
CA LYS A 234 6.76 3.98 12.04
C LYS A 234 7.34 2.58 11.81
N GLU A 235 7.96 2.34 10.68
CA GLU A 235 8.62 1.04 10.41
C GLU A 235 9.80 0.78 11.36
N LEU A 236 10.63 1.80 11.64
CA LEU A 236 11.71 1.69 12.62
C LEU A 236 11.18 1.42 14.03
N ALA A 237 10.08 2.09 14.40
CA ALA A 237 9.43 1.86 15.69
C ALA A 237 8.87 0.43 15.80
N ARG A 238 8.26 -0.09 14.73
CA ARG A 238 7.78 -1.49 14.66
C ARG A 238 8.91 -2.50 14.83
N ASP A 239 10.05 -2.27 14.17
CA ASP A 239 11.17 -3.20 14.30
C ASP A 239 11.77 -3.22 15.71
N LYS A 240 11.85 -2.05 16.35
CA LYS A 240 12.23 -1.98 17.77
C LYS A 240 11.21 -2.68 18.67
N ALA A 241 9.92 -2.49 18.40
CA ALA A 241 8.86 -3.12 19.15
C ALA A 241 8.89 -4.66 19.04
N LYS A 242 9.18 -5.22 17.86
CA LYS A 242 9.28 -6.68 17.67
C LYS A 242 10.22 -7.36 18.69
N GLU A 243 11.32 -6.70 19.03
CA GLU A 243 12.25 -7.24 20.03
C GLU A 243 11.63 -7.27 21.44
N ALA A 244 10.77 -6.31 21.76
CA ALA A 244 10.05 -6.26 23.03
C ALA A 244 8.85 -7.23 23.07
N MET A 245 8.34 -7.67 21.91
CA MET A 245 7.17 -8.55 21.80
C MET A 245 7.51 -10.05 21.88
N LYS A 246 8.62 -10.41 22.51
CA LYS A 246 9.01 -11.81 22.73
C LYS A 246 8.21 -12.45 23.86
N PRO A 247 7.91 -13.76 23.76
CA PRO A 247 7.25 -14.49 24.85
C PRO A 247 7.98 -14.30 26.18
N GLY A 248 7.20 -14.07 27.25
CA GLY A 248 7.66 -13.79 28.61
C GLY A 248 7.80 -12.31 28.95
N ASN A 249 7.87 -11.41 27.97
CA ASN A 249 7.87 -9.98 28.21
C ASN A 249 6.46 -9.46 28.51
N LEU A 250 6.37 -8.34 29.26
CA LEU A 250 5.09 -7.68 29.48
C LEU A 250 4.54 -7.11 28.16
N ALA A 251 3.27 -7.36 27.89
CA ALA A 251 2.55 -6.73 26.79
C ALA A 251 2.36 -5.23 27.08
N PRO A 252 2.59 -4.34 26.09
CA PRO A 252 2.30 -2.93 26.25
C PRO A 252 0.83 -2.67 26.56
N GLU A 253 0.60 -1.79 27.55
CA GLU A 253 -0.75 -1.34 27.87
C GLU A 253 -1.25 -0.34 26.83
N PHE A 254 -2.56 -0.40 26.55
CA PHE A 254 -3.21 0.55 25.67
C PHE A 254 -4.64 0.81 26.09
N THR A 255 -5.14 1.96 25.64
CA THR A 255 -6.55 2.36 25.73
C THR A 255 -7.05 2.68 24.32
N LEU A 256 -8.10 1.98 23.85
CA LEU A 256 -8.73 2.22 22.55
C LEU A 256 -10.24 2.41 22.71
N LYS A 257 -10.89 2.95 21.68
CA LYS A 257 -12.37 3.08 21.66
C LYS A 257 -13.03 1.81 21.17
N ASP A 258 -14.10 1.40 21.89
CA ASP A 258 -14.98 0.34 21.46
C ASP A 258 -16.07 0.83 20.48
N LEU A 259 -16.98 -0.05 20.08
CA LEU A 259 -18.09 0.26 19.16
C LEU A 259 -19.04 1.36 19.65
N ASP A 260 -19.15 1.51 20.97
CA ASP A 260 -19.97 2.55 21.63
C ASP A 260 -19.21 3.86 21.87
N GLY A 261 -17.91 3.92 21.48
CA GLY A 261 -17.04 5.06 21.72
C GLY A 261 -16.51 5.15 23.16
N LYS A 262 -16.72 4.10 23.98
CA LYS A 262 -16.17 4.02 25.33
C LYS A 262 -14.72 3.59 25.32
N ASN A 263 -13.97 4.00 26.34
CA ASN A 263 -12.61 3.53 26.52
C ASN A 263 -12.60 2.05 26.93
N PHE A 264 -11.80 1.28 26.23
CA PHE A 264 -11.39 -0.06 26.60
C PHE A 264 -9.90 -0.04 26.97
N ASP A 265 -9.57 -0.51 28.14
CA ASP A 265 -8.21 -0.61 28.66
C ASP A 265 -7.80 -2.09 28.70
N LEU A 266 -6.66 -2.47 28.12
CA LEU A 266 -6.16 -3.84 28.16
C LEU A 266 -5.98 -4.33 29.60
N SER A 267 -5.54 -3.45 30.51
CA SER A 267 -5.36 -3.73 31.93
C SER A 267 -6.63 -4.21 32.64
N SER A 268 -7.84 -3.89 32.11
CA SER A 268 -9.11 -4.34 32.66
C SER A 268 -9.30 -5.87 32.56
N LEU A 269 -8.50 -6.54 31.73
CA LEU A 269 -8.54 -7.99 31.55
C LEU A 269 -7.44 -8.74 32.33
N ARG A 270 -6.73 -8.06 33.24
CA ARG A 270 -5.73 -8.73 34.09
C ARG A 270 -6.36 -9.89 34.87
N GLY A 271 -5.56 -10.95 35.08
CA GLY A 271 -6.05 -12.18 35.69
C GLY A 271 -6.71 -13.18 34.74
N LYS A 272 -6.82 -12.84 33.45
CA LYS A 272 -7.37 -13.71 32.40
C LYS A 272 -6.35 -13.88 31.27
N TYR A 273 -6.48 -14.99 30.55
CA TYR A 273 -5.83 -15.08 29.23
C TYR A 273 -6.57 -14.19 28.24
N VAL A 274 -5.82 -13.49 27.39
CA VAL A 274 -6.35 -12.58 26.37
C VAL A 274 -5.77 -12.91 25.02
N VAL A 275 -6.65 -13.04 24.00
CA VAL A 275 -6.25 -13.07 22.59
C VAL A 275 -6.46 -11.68 22.02
N LEU A 276 -5.39 -11.04 21.57
CA LEU A 276 -5.45 -9.83 20.76
C LEU A 276 -5.34 -10.24 19.30
N ASP A 277 -6.30 -9.87 18.48
CA ASP A 277 -6.32 -10.12 17.03
C ASP A 277 -6.27 -8.79 16.28
N PHE A 278 -5.13 -8.50 15.67
CA PHE A 278 -4.94 -7.33 14.81
C PHE A 278 -5.43 -7.65 13.40
N TRP A 279 -6.48 -6.97 12.97
CA TRP A 279 -7.18 -7.25 11.73
C TRP A 279 -7.67 -5.99 11.01
N GLY A 280 -8.37 -6.11 9.89
CA GLY A 280 -9.10 -5.06 9.19
C GLY A 280 -10.06 -5.64 8.18
N SER A 281 -11.10 -4.88 7.80
CA SER A 281 -12.12 -5.32 6.83
C SER A 281 -11.56 -5.57 5.43
N TRP A 282 -10.48 -4.92 5.09
CA TRP A 282 -9.74 -5.04 3.84
C TRP A 282 -8.84 -6.29 3.78
N CYS A 283 -8.63 -6.97 4.91
CA CYS A 283 -7.72 -8.11 5.02
C CYS A 283 -8.45 -9.43 4.70
N GLY A 284 -8.32 -9.92 3.49
CA GLY A 284 -8.99 -11.15 3.04
C GLY A 284 -8.63 -12.40 3.86
N TRP A 285 -7.38 -12.51 4.35
CA TRP A 285 -6.97 -13.60 5.22
C TRP A 285 -7.59 -13.50 6.61
N CYS A 286 -7.74 -12.28 7.15
CA CYS A 286 -8.43 -12.04 8.42
C CYS A 286 -9.90 -12.51 8.32
N ILE A 287 -10.59 -12.11 7.27
CA ILE A 287 -11.99 -12.50 7.03
C ILE A 287 -12.14 -14.03 6.91
N LYS A 288 -11.19 -14.70 6.23
CA LYS A 288 -11.20 -16.17 6.12
C LYS A 288 -11.00 -16.86 7.46
N GLY A 289 -10.28 -16.27 8.40
CA GLY A 289 -10.01 -16.80 9.74
C GLY A 289 -11.17 -16.65 10.73
N ILE A 290 -12.12 -15.73 10.49
CA ILE A 290 -13.22 -15.44 11.42
C ILE A 290 -14.01 -16.71 11.84
N PRO A 291 -14.39 -17.64 10.96
CA PRO A 291 -15.15 -18.83 11.37
C PRO A 291 -14.42 -19.67 12.42
N GLU A 292 -13.13 -19.91 12.27
CA GLU A 292 -12.32 -20.68 13.23
C GLU A 292 -12.14 -19.88 14.55
N MET A 293 -11.93 -18.57 14.46
CA MET A 293 -11.86 -17.71 15.64
C MET A 293 -13.16 -17.73 16.45
N LYS A 294 -14.34 -17.73 15.80
CA LYS A 294 -15.63 -17.89 16.47
C LYS A 294 -15.77 -19.22 17.20
N LYS A 295 -15.32 -20.32 16.57
CA LYS A 295 -15.32 -21.64 17.24
C LYS A 295 -14.44 -21.61 18.49
N ALA A 296 -13.25 -21.01 18.40
CA ALA A 296 -12.37 -20.85 19.54
C ALA A 296 -12.98 -19.97 20.64
N TYR A 297 -13.58 -18.84 20.26
CA TYR A 297 -14.29 -17.96 21.21
C TYR A 297 -15.38 -18.69 21.99
N GLU A 298 -16.28 -19.42 21.31
CA GLU A 298 -17.36 -20.18 21.98
C GLU A 298 -16.79 -21.30 22.86
N LYS A 299 -15.72 -21.97 22.40
CA LYS A 299 -15.07 -23.06 23.17
C LYS A 299 -14.43 -22.57 24.46
N TYR A 300 -13.86 -21.36 24.45
CA TYR A 300 -13.08 -20.82 25.58
C TYR A 300 -13.76 -19.66 26.30
N LYS A 301 -15.03 -19.40 25.99
CA LYS A 301 -15.84 -18.34 26.62
C LYS A 301 -15.77 -18.41 28.15
N GLY A 302 -15.42 -17.27 28.78
CA GLY A 302 -15.23 -17.16 30.22
C GLY A 302 -13.84 -17.63 30.73
N LYS A 303 -13.01 -18.27 29.90
CA LYS A 303 -11.62 -18.65 30.23
C LYS A 303 -10.60 -17.78 29.50
N ILE A 304 -10.88 -17.44 28.25
CA ILE A 304 -10.04 -16.56 27.42
C ILE A 304 -10.91 -15.42 26.93
N GLU A 305 -10.43 -14.20 27.07
CA GLU A 305 -11.04 -13.02 26.47
C GLU A 305 -10.45 -12.78 25.07
N PHE A 306 -11.29 -12.38 24.14
CA PHE A 306 -10.86 -12.08 22.77
C PHE A 306 -11.10 -10.61 22.49
N VAL A 307 -10.12 -9.94 21.89
CA VAL A 307 -10.15 -8.53 21.53
C VAL A 307 -9.73 -8.38 20.08
N GLY A 308 -10.64 -7.98 19.21
CA GLY A 308 -10.35 -7.62 17.82
C GLY A 308 -9.94 -6.16 17.76
N ILE A 309 -8.72 -5.91 17.31
CA ILE A 309 -8.15 -4.57 17.15
C ILE A 309 -8.17 -4.23 15.67
N ASP A 310 -9.13 -3.42 15.27
CA ASP A 310 -9.23 -2.96 13.89
C ASP A 310 -8.10 -2.00 13.55
N CYS A 311 -7.48 -2.20 12.39
CA CYS A 311 -6.38 -1.41 11.90
C CYS A 311 -6.66 -0.89 10.47
N ASN A 312 -6.48 0.41 10.28
CA ASN A 312 -6.55 1.09 8.99
C ASN A 312 -7.93 1.15 8.31
N ASP A 313 -9.03 0.84 9.02
CA ASP A 313 -10.37 1.09 8.52
C ASP A 313 -10.88 2.50 8.89
N THR A 314 -11.81 3.02 8.11
CA THR A 314 -12.67 4.10 8.58
C THR A 314 -13.66 3.55 9.62
N GLU A 315 -14.21 4.42 10.46
CA GLU A 315 -15.15 4.00 11.50
C GLU A 315 -16.36 3.24 10.93
N ASP A 316 -16.89 3.74 9.82
CA ASP A 316 -18.04 3.10 9.15
C ASP A 316 -17.68 1.72 8.60
N LYS A 317 -16.52 1.57 7.93
CA LYS A 317 -16.08 0.26 7.42
C LYS A 317 -15.89 -0.76 8.53
N TRP A 318 -15.24 -0.35 9.63
CA TRP A 318 -15.06 -1.20 10.80
C TRP A 318 -16.39 -1.65 11.39
N LYS A 319 -17.32 -0.70 11.67
CA LYS A 319 -18.64 -1.01 12.23
C LYS A 319 -19.46 -1.93 11.32
N ILE A 320 -19.44 -1.67 10.01
CA ILE A 320 -20.11 -2.52 9.02
C ILE A 320 -19.52 -3.94 9.05
N ALA A 321 -18.20 -4.08 9.05
CA ALA A 321 -17.53 -5.39 9.05
C ALA A 321 -17.82 -6.17 10.34
N VAL A 322 -17.77 -5.53 11.50
CA VAL A 322 -18.12 -6.17 12.78
C VAL A 322 -19.56 -6.68 12.76
N ALA A 323 -20.50 -5.88 12.24
CA ALA A 323 -21.91 -6.27 12.15
C ALA A 323 -22.14 -7.38 11.10
N GLU A 324 -21.58 -7.25 9.90
CA GLU A 324 -21.70 -8.23 8.80
C GLU A 324 -21.18 -9.59 9.23
N HIS A 325 -20.01 -9.61 9.85
CA HIS A 325 -19.40 -10.84 10.33
C HIS A 325 -19.85 -11.24 11.73
N GLN A 326 -20.74 -10.49 12.38
CA GLN A 326 -21.29 -10.81 13.72
C GLN A 326 -20.19 -11.19 14.72
N LEU A 327 -19.18 -10.34 14.88
CA LEU A 327 -18.04 -10.62 15.76
C LEU A 327 -18.45 -10.54 17.24
N PRO A 328 -18.41 -11.65 18.00
CA PRO A 328 -19.01 -11.72 19.34
C PRO A 328 -18.11 -11.22 20.47
N TRP A 329 -16.85 -10.92 20.17
CA TRP A 329 -15.83 -10.50 21.13
C TRP A 329 -15.73 -8.98 21.26
N ILE A 330 -14.86 -8.52 22.15
CA ILE A 330 -14.56 -7.09 22.31
C ILE A 330 -13.94 -6.58 21.02
N ASN A 331 -14.52 -5.53 20.42
CA ASN A 331 -14.03 -4.92 19.20
C ASN A 331 -13.62 -3.48 19.51
N VAL A 332 -12.36 -3.15 19.21
CA VAL A 332 -11.76 -1.82 19.41
C VAL A 332 -11.06 -1.35 18.15
N ARG A 333 -10.89 -0.05 18.00
CA ARG A 333 -10.31 0.53 16.81
C ARG A 333 -8.98 1.22 17.12
N ASN A 334 -7.92 0.83 16.41
CA ASN A 334 -6.60 1.42 16.48
C ASN A 334 -6.57 2.74 15.70
N ILE A 335 -6.80 3.85 16.38
CA ILE A 335 -6.82 5.19 15.82
C ILE A 335 -6.10 6.19 16.73
N GLY A 336 -5.36 7.12 16.11
CA GLY A 336 -4.62 8.15 16.85
C GLY A 336 -3.27 7.65 17.36
N GLU A 337 -2.77 8.35 18.37
CA GLU A 337 -1.51 8.01 19.05
C GLU A 337 -1.79 7.65 20.52
N PRO A 338 -1.13 6.61 21.03
CA PRO A 338 -0.15 5.77 20.36
C PRO A 338 -0.78 4.77 19.39
N ASP A 339 -0.10 4.52 18.25
CA ASP A 339 -0.49 3.47 17.29
C ASP A 339 -0.17 2.09 17.89
N VAL A 340 -1.20 1.37 18.36
CA VAL A 340 -1.07 0.09 19.06
C VAL A 340 -0.49 -1.00 18.14
N ALA A 341 -0.76 -0.95 16.83
CA ALA A 341 -0.15 -1.89 15.90
C ALA A 341 1.38 -1.67 15.80
N VAL A 342 1.84 -0.42 15.88
CA VAL A 342 3.27 -0.10 15.95
C VAL A 342 3.85 -0.56 17.29
N MET A 343 3.18 -0.29 18.42
CA MET A 343 3.63 -0.72 19.75
C MET A 343 3.82 -2.23 19.86
N TYR A 344 2.96 -3.00 19.20
CA TYR A 344 3.02 -4.47 19.16
C TYR A 344 3.88 -5.01 18.02
N GLY A 345 4.57 -4.17 17.26
CA GLY A 345 5.44 -4.59 16.16
C GLY A 345 4.72 -5.28 15.01
N VAL A 346 3.42 -5.01 14.82
CA VAL A 346 2.59 -5.62 13.79
C VAL A 346 3.03 -5.14 12.41
N SER A 347 3.48 -6.08 11.57
CA SER A 347 3.95 -5.78 10.21
C SER A 347 3.16 -6.53 9.13
N GLY A 348 2.22 -7.38 9.50
CA GLY A 348 1.35 -8.14 8.61
C GLY A 348 0.05 -8.51 9.31
N TYR A 349 -0.98 -8.85 8.54
CA TYR A 349 -2.31 -9.15 9.05
C TYR A 349 -2.84 -10.49 8.51
N PRO A 350 -3.57 -11.26 9.34
CA PRO A 350 -3.77 -11.03 10.76
C PRO A 350 -2.48 -11.26 11.58
N THR A 351 -2.36 -10.58 12.72
CA THR A 351 -1.37 -10.91 13.75
C THR A 351 -2.12 -11.13 15.07
N LYS A 352 -1.84 -12.25 15.72
CA LYS A 352 -2.47 -12.63 16.98
C LYS A 352 -1.45 -12.70 18.09
N TYR A 353 -1.81 -12.18 19.26
CA TYR A 353 -1.05 -12.33 20.50
C TYR A 353 -1.88 -13.03 21.53
N VAL A 354 -1.28 -13.96 22.27
CA VAL A 354 -1.85 -14.53 23.49
C VAL A 354 -1.13 -13.87 24.67
N ILE A 355 -1.90 -13.25 25.56
CA ILE A 355 -1.41 -12.62 26.78
C ILE A 355 -1.86 -13.48 27.97
N ASP A 356 -0.95 -13.77 28.91
CA ASP A 356 -1.23 -14.54 30.09
C ASP A 356 -1.93 -13.68 31.20
N PRO A 357 -2.43 -14.30 32.30
CA PRO A 357 -3.08 -13.56 33.39
C PRO A 357 -2.20 -12.49 34.05
N GLU A 358 -0.89 -12.67 34.03
CA GLU A 358 0.10 -11.71 34.57
C GLU A 358 0.37 -10.54 33.59
N GLY A 359 -0.20 -10.61 32.37
CA GLY A 359 -0.04 -9.61 31.32
C GLY A 359 1.22 -9.78 30.48
N LYS A 360 1.81 -10.95 30.48
CA LYS A 360 2.97 -11.27 29.64
C LYS A 360 2.53 -11.90 28.32
N ILE A 361 3.31 -11.66 27.29
CA ILE A 361 3.12 -12.30 26.00
C ILE A 361 3.44 -13.79 26.14
N ALA A 362 2.47 -14.64 25.89
CA ALA A 362 2.63 -16.10 25.91
C ALA A 362 2.96 -16.62 24.51
N LYS A 363 2.35 -16.07 23.47
CA LYS A 363 2.59 -16.46 22.05
C LYS A 363 2.25 -15.32 21.11
N GLN A 364 2.99 -15.26 19.98
CA GLN A 364 2.66 -14.47 18.81
C GLN A 364 2.50 -15.39 17.59
N VAL A 365 1.52 -15.10 16.75
CA VAL A 365 1.31 -15.77 15.46
C VAL A 365 1.00 -14.72 14.40
N VAL A 366 1.64 -14.83 13.23
CA VAL A 366 1.40 -13.96 12.08
C VAL A 366 0.76 -14.79 10.97
N GLY A 367 -0.35 -14.33 10.43
CA GLY A 367 -1.17 -15.06 9.46
C GLY A 367 -2.21 -15.96 10.13
N GLU A 368 -3.00 -16.66 9.31
CA GLU A 368 -3.92 -17.71 9.75
C GLU A 368 -3.17 -19.03 9.82
N ASP A 369 -2.90 -19.48 11.03
CA ASP A 369 -2.15 -20.72 11.30
C ASP A 369 -2.97 -21.65 12.22
N PRO A 370 -3.27 -22.88 11.80
CA PRO A 370 -3.94 -23.87 12.64
C PRO A 370 -3.22 -24.14 13.97
N GLU A 371 -1.90 -23.99 14.03
CA GLU A 371 -1.13 -24.15 15.26
C GLU A 371 -1.54 -23.16 16.35
N PHE A 372 -2.10 -22.01 15.98
CA PHE A 372 -2.64 -21.05 16.94
C PHE A 372 -3.75 -21.68 17.80
N TYR A 373 -4.71 -22.35 17.16
CA TYR A 373 -5.84 -22.97 17.84
C TYR A 373 -5.39 -24.21 18.65
N MET A 374 -4.43 -24.98 18.14
CA MET A 374 -3.81 -26.08 18.88
C MET A 374 -3.10 -25.58 20.15
N TYR A 375 -2.45 -24.41 20.07
CA TYR A 375 -1.84 -23.77 21.24
C TYR A 375 -2.89 -23.38 22.28
N LEU A 376 -4.02 -22.78 21.89
CA LEU A 376 -5.13 -22.46 22.81
C LEU A 376 -5.67 -23.75 23.47
N ASP A 377 -5.77 -24.85 22.72
CA ASP A 377 -6.19 -26.15 23.26
C ASP A 377 -5.21 -26.71 24.29
N ALA A 378 -3.94 -26.54 24.08
CA ALA A 378 -2.90 -26.96 25.02
C ALA A 378 -2.86 -26.10 26.29
N LEU A 379 -3.12 -24.79 26.14
CA LEU A 379 -3.12 -23.82 27.24
C LEU A 379 -4.27 -24.06 28.23
N MET A 380 -5.38 -24.66 27.79
CA MET A 380 -6.61 -24.82 28.59
C MET A 380 -6.78 -26.26 29.12
N LYS A 381 -5.82 -27.16 28.92
CA LYS A 381 -5.75 -28.50 29.52
C LYS A 381 -5.19 -28.44 30.92
#